data_bc1281db6ce4fb2e1cedc3b8eefd9d2d
#
_entry.id   bc1281db6ce4fb2e1cedc3b8eefd9d2d
#
_cell.length_a   1.000
_cell.length_b   1.000
_cell.length_c   1.000
_cell.angle_alpha   90.00
_cell.angle_beta   90.00
_cell.angle_gamma   90.00
#
_symmetry.space_group_name_H-M   'P 1'
#
loop_
_entity.id
_entity.type
_entity.pdbx_description
1 polymer ?
#
loop_
_entity_poly.entity_id
_entity_poly.type
_entity_poly.pdbx_seq_one_letter_code
_entity_poly.pdbx_strand_id
1 'polypeptide(L)'
;MQMNIIRTEKRLCTSCMEKHAVAEVLLQEHTTYKGNTIEYQVHSFYCDNTDELYVDEEQMSENDIALKDAYRKKMGLLTSQQIRAVRTQYDISQRDL
;
A
#
# COMPACT_ATOMS: atom_id res chain seq x y z
N MET A 1 4.65 12.69 -12.71
CA MET A 1 4.08 11.81 -11.68
C MET A 1 2.64 12.23 -11.41
N GLN A 2 1.71 11.31 -11.60
CA GLN A 2 0.31 11.60 -11.30
C GLN A 2 0.02 11.28 -9.84
N MET A 3 -0.50 12.27 -9.15
CA MET A 3 -0.84 12.16 -7.75
C MET A 3 -2.34 12.37 -7.58
N ASN A 4 -3.04 11.33 -7.14
CA ASN A 4 -4.49 11.39 -6.93
C ASN A 4 -4.76 11.57 -5.44
N ILE A 5 -5.40 12.69 -5.08
CA ILE A 5 -5.78 12.97 -3.70
C ILE A 5 -7.01 12.13 -3.36
N ILE A 6 -6.88 11.24 -2.35
CA ILE A 6 -7.98 10.40 -1.87
C ILE A 6 -8.82 11.18 -0.87
N ARG A 7 -8.15 11.83 0.08
CA ARG A 7 -8.81 12.61 1.13
C ARG A 7 -7.81 13.58 1.75
N THR A 8 -8.34 14.56 2.48
CA THR A 8 -7.54 15.51 3.24
C THR A 8 -7.95 15.41 4.70
N GLU A 9 -7.00 15.34 5.60
CA GLU A 9 -7.23 15.16 7.02
C GLU A 9 -6.30 16.08 7.82
N LYS A 10 -6.85 16.73 8.84
CA LYS A 10 -6.06 17.57 9.73
C LYS A 10 -5.34 16.68 10.74
N ARG A 11 -4.02 16.71 10.70
CA ARG A 11 -3.18 15.88 11.55
C ARG A 11 -1.80 16.48 11.74
N LEU A 12 -1.04 15.96 12.70
CA LEU A 12 0.35 16.35 12.86
C LEU A 12 1.15 15.82 11.68
N CYS A 13 1.76 16.75 10.95
CA CYS A 13 2.61 16.41 9.81
C CYS A 13 4.03 16.18 10.29
N THR A 14 4.58 14.98 10.06
CA THR A 14 5.94 14.65 10.46
C THR A 14 6.99 15.27 9.54
N SER A 15 6.58 15.75 8.37
CA SER A 15 7.49 16.41 7.43
C SER A 15 7.84 17.84 7.88
N CYS A 16 6.83 18.63 8.24
CA CYS A 16 7.05 20.02 8.69
C CYS A 16 6.87 20.18 10.21
N MET A 17 6.49 19.13 10.92
CA MET A 17 6.29 19.11 12.37
C MET A 17 5.20 20.06 12.85
N GLU A 18 4.24 20.38 11.98
CA GLU A 18 3.10 21.22 12.29
C GLU A 18 1.80 20.49 12.04
N LYS A 19 0.78 20.86 12.81
CA LYS A 19 -0.56 20.30 12.63
C LYS A 19 -1.30 21.11 11.57
N HIS A 20 -1.62 20.47 10.45
CA HIS A 20 -2.35 21.10 9.36
C HIS A 20 -3.08 20.06 8.52
N ALA A 21 -3.85 20.51 7.53
CA ALA A 21 -4.51 19.60 6.61
C ALA A 21 -3.48 18.91 5.72
N VAL A 22 -3.40 17.60 5.84
CA VAL A 22 -2.47 16.76 5.08
C VAL A 22 -3.28 15.93 4.09
N ALA A 23 -2.86 15.92 2.83
CA ALA A 23 -3.51 15.15 1.79
C ALA A 23 -2.99 13.71 1.81
N GLU A 24 -3.91 12.74 1.80
CA GLU A 24 -3.57 11.35 1.52
C GLU A 24 -3.70 11.12 0.03
N VAL A 25 -2.65 10.60 -0.58
CA VAL A 25 -2.56 10.50 -2.04
C VAL A 25 -2.23 9.08 -2.47
N LEU A 26 -2.69 8.73 -3.67
CA LEU A 26 -2.31 7.50 -4.37
C LEU A 26 -1.31 7.85 -5.46
N LEU A 27 -0.23 7.10 -5.52
CA LEU A 27 0.81 7.24 -6.52
C LEU A 27 1.01 5.92 -7.24
N GLN A 28 1.31 6.01 -8.55
CA GLN A 28 1.71 4.84 -9.32
C GLN A 28 3.23 4.72 -9.24
N GLU A 29 3.72 3.61 -8.72
CA GLU A 29 5.14 3.35 -8.56
C GLU A 29 5.59 2.18 -9.41
N HIS A 30 6.85 2.24 -9.85
CA HIS A 30 7.51 1.18 -10.57
C HIS A 30 8.75 0.77 -9.78
N THR A 31 8.95 -0.52 -9.60
CA THR A 31 10.14 -1.02 -8.93
C THR A 31 10.56 -2.35 -9.52
N THR A 32 11.82 -2.71 -9.32
CA THR A 32 12.33 -4.03 -9.68
C THR A 32 12.31 -4.89 -8.43
N TYR A 33 11.55 -5.99 -8.49
CA TYR A 33 11.41 -6.92 -7.39
C TYR A 33 11.68 -8.33 -7.91
N LYS A 34 12.69 -8.99 -7.34
CA LYS A 34 13.15 -10.32 -7.75
C LYS A 34 13.40 -10.42 -9.27
N GLY A 35 14.00 -9.38 -9.83
CA GLY A 35 14.36 -9.33 -11.25
C GLY A 35 13.24 -8.96 -12.20
N ASN A 36 12.05 -8.62 -11.68
CA ASN A 36 10.89 -8.25 -12.50
C ASN A 36 10.49 -6.81 -12.22
N THR A 37 10.11 -6.08 -13.27
CA THR A 37 9.57 -4.73 -13.13
C THR A 37 8.12 -4.84 -12.71
N ILE A 38 7.77 -4.27 -11.56
CA ILE A 38 6.45 -4.32 -10.96
C ILE A 38 5.88 -2.92 -10.89
N GLU A 39 4.64 -2.76 -11.37
CA GLU A 39 3.86 -1.54 -11.21
C GLU A 39 2.81 -1.76 -10.14
N TYR A 40 2.72 -0.82 -9.20
CA TYR A 40 1.74 -0.93 -8.11
C TYR A 40 1.40 0.46 -7.59
N GLN A 41 0.28 0.55 -6.87
CA GLN A 41 -0.15 1.80 -6.26
C GLN A 41 0.32 1.89 -4.82
N VAL A 42 0.85 3.05 -4.45
CA VAL A 42 1.28 3.31 -3.08
C VAL A 42 0.45 4.43 -2.47
N HIS A 43 0.23 4.33 -1.16
CA HIS A 43 -0.40 5.36 -0.36
C HIS A 43 0.69 6.20 0.31
N SER A 44 0.55 7.51 0.24
CA SER A 44 1.47 8.44 0.89
C SER A 44 0.70 9.63 1.42
N PHE A 45 1.32 10.38 2.33
CA PHE A 45 0.85 11.69 2.71
C PHE A 45 1.67 12.74 2.00
N TYR A 46 1.01 13.82 1.58
CA TYR A 46 1.65 14.94 0.93
C TYR A 46 1.59 16.16 1.84
N CYS A 47 2.75 16.77 2.08
CA CYS A 47 2.87 18.01 2.83
C CYS A 47 3.06 19.18 1.86
N ASP A 48 2.07 20.07 1.79
CA ASP A 48 2.13 21.22 0.91
C ASP A 48 3.04 22.32 1.44
N ASN A 49 3.37 22.31 2.74
CA ASN A 49 4.32 23.27 3.33
C ASN A 49 5.76 22.99 2.89
N THR A 50 6.14 21.72 2.78
CA THR A 50 7.50 21.30 2.40
C THR A 50 7.58 20.75 0.99
N ASP A 51 6.43 20.55 0.34
CA ASP A 51 6.31 19.90 -0.97
C ASP A 51 6.97 18.50 -0.97
N GLU A 52 6.77 17.77 0.12
CA GLU A 52 7.35 16.43 0.30
C GLU A 52 6.28 15.38 0.53
N LEU A 53 6.61 14.16 0.13
CA LEU A 53 5.80 12.97 0.40
C LEU A 53 6.41 12.21 1.56
N TYR A 54 5.55 11.64 2.42
CA TYR A 54 5.99 10.78 3.51
C TYR A 54 4.94 9.69 3.76
N VAL A 55 5.34 8.64 4.47
CA VAL A 55 4.44 7.53 4.81
C VAL A 55 4.51 7.27 6.31
N ASP A 56 3.41 6.79 6.88
CA ASP A 56 3.38 6.26 8.24
C ASP A 56 3.58 4.74 8.22
N GLU A 57 3.64 4.13 9.41
CA GLU A 57 3.87 2.68 9.53
C GLU A 57 2.76 1.86 8.88
N GLU A 58 1.52 2.30 9.03
CA GLU A 58 0.37 1.63 8.43
C GLU A 58 0.45 1.67 6.91
N GLN A 59 0.77 2.83 6.34
CA GLN A 59 0.95 2.97 4.89
C GLN A 59 2.13 2.14 4.39
N MET A 60 3.23 2.09 5.13
CA MET A 60 4.39 1.27 4.76
C MET A 60 4.01 -0.20 4.67
N SER A 61 3.24 -0.71 5.62
CA SER A 61 2.76 -2.09 5.60
C SER A 61 1.84 -2.34 4.42
N GLU A 62 0.90 -1.44 4.16
CA GLU A 62 -0.02 -1.55 3.03
C GLU A 62 0.72 -1.53 1.70
N ASN A 63 1.70 -0.65 1.56
CA ASN A 63 2.50 -0.52 0.34
C ASN A 63 3.35 -1.77 0.10
N ASP A 64 3.91 -2.35 1.16
CA ASP A 64 4.68 -3.59 1.06
C ASP A 64 3.80 -4.76 0.60
N ILE A 65 2.60 -4.88 1.15
CA ILE A 65 1.62 -5.89 0.73
C ILE A 65 1.24 -5.67 -0.72
N ALA A 66 1.00 -4.43 -1.13
CA ALA A 66 0.65 -4.08 -2.50
C ALA A 66 1.75 -4.49 -3.49
N LEU A 67 3.01 -4.26 -3.13
CA LEU A 67 4.15 -4.66 -3.96
C LEU A 67 4.19 -6.18 -4.11
N LYS A 68 4.10 -6.90 -3.01
CA LYS A 68 4.16 -8.37 -3.01
C LYS A 68 2.99 -8.98 -3.78
N ASP A 69 1.79 -8.44 -3.61
CA ASP A 69 0.62 -8.92 -4.33
C ASP A 69 0.72 -8.64 -5.82
N ALA A 70 1.24 -7.47 -6.22
CA ALA A 70 1.47 -7.14 -7.62
C ALA A 70 2.47 -8.09 -8.25
N TYR A 71 3.53 -8.45 -7.52
CA TYR A 71 4.51 -9.45 -7.97
C TYR A 71 3.86 -10.82 -8.16
N ARG A 72 3.10 -11.28 -7.17
CA ARG A 72 2.41 -12.58 -7.24
C ARG A 72 1.43 -12.63 -8.40
N LYS A 73 0.68 -11.55 -8.61
CA LYS A 73 -0.26 -11.45 -9.72
C LYS A 73 0.45 -11.52 -11.06
N LYS A 74 1.59 -10.83 -11.20
CA LYS A 74 2.38 -10.84 -12.43
C LYS A 74 2.94 -12.23 -12.72
N MET A 75 3.36 -12.95 -11.69
CA MET A 75 3.95 -14.29 -11.82
C MET A 75 2.91 -15.41 -11.81
N GLY A 76 1.62 -15.07 -11.73
CA GLY A 76 0.54 -16.06 -11.66
C GLY A 76 0.43 -16.77 -10.33
N LEU A 77 1.01 -16.19 -9.27
CA LEU A 77 0.92 -16.73 -7.91
C LEU A 77 -0.29 -16.17 -7.18
N LEU A 78 -0.66 -16.81 -6.06
CA LEU A 78 -1.78 -16.34 -5.24
C LEU A 78 -1.43 -15.04 -4.53
N THR A 79 -2.37 -14.08 -4.56
CA THR A 79 -2.25 -12.84 -3.79
C THR A 79 -2.55 -13.09 -2.31
N SER A 80 -2.28 -12.10 -1.45
CA SER A 80 -2.60 -12.20 -0.02
C SER A 80 -4.07 -12.52 0.22
N GLN A 81 -4.96 -11.88 -0.52
CA GLN A 81 -6.40 -12.09 -0.40
C GLN A 81 -6.79 -13.51 -0.82
N GLN A 82 -6.22 -14.02 -1.89
CA GLN A 82 -6.47 -15.38 -2.37
C GLN A 82 -5.95 -16.42 -1.38
N ILE A 83 -4.79 -16.17 -0.79
CA ILE A 83 -4.22 -17.07 0.23
C ILE A 83 -5.14 -17.14 1.45
N ARG A 84 -5.70 -16.02 1.89
CA ARG A 84 -6.65 -15.99 3.01
C ARG A 84 -7.91 -16.81 2.69
N ALA A 85 -8.43 -16.70 1.48
CA ALA A 85 -9.60 -17.45 1.07
C ALA A 85 -9.33 -18.97 1.10
N VAL A 86 -8.16 -19.38 0.61
CA VAL A 86 -7.76 -20.79 0.64
C VAL A 86 -7.64 -21.31 2.08
N ARG A 87 -7.00 -20.53 2.96
CA ARG A 87 -6.87 -20.91 4.38
C ARG A 87 -8.22 -21.06 5.07
N THR A 88 -9.15 -20.17 4.78
CA THR A 88 -10.50 -20.24 5.34
C THR A 88 -11.20 -21.53 4.92
N GLN A 89 -11.06 -21.91 3.66
CA GLN A 89 -11.61 -23.18 3.16
C GLN A 89 -10.98 -24.38 3.84
N TYR A 90 -9.67 -24.36 4.04
CA TYR A 90 -8.95 -25.44 4.73
C TYR A 90 -9.39 -25.58 6.18
N ASP A 91 -9.57 -24.46 6.89
CA ASP A 91 -10.02 -24.47 8.28
C ASP A 91 -11.40 -25.09 8.41
N ILE A 92 -12.30 -24.79 7.49
CA ILE A 92 -13.65 -25.39 7.45
C ILE A 92 -13.55 -26.89 7.23
N SER A 93 -12.73 -27.33 6.29
CA SER A 93 -12.54 -28.75 6.00
C SER A 93 -11.95 -29.50 7.19
N GLN A 94 -11.02 -28.89 7.90
CA GLN A 94 -10.41 -29.51 9.08
C GLN A 94 -11.37 -29.65 10.24
N ARG A 95 -12.33 -28.74 10.38
CA ARG A 95 -13.34 -28.80 11.43
C ARG A 95 -14.35 -29.94 11.21
N ASP A 96 -14.54 -30.31 9.98
CA ASP A 96 -15.47 -31.40 9.64
C ASP A 96 -14.85 -32.79 9.85
N LEU A 97 -13.58 -32.84 10.18
CA LEU A 97 -12.88 -34.06 10.53
C LEU A 97 -12.93 -34.26 12.04
#